data_ccf9a28f6e32918925e24e5e8bf579bd
#
_entry.id   ccf9a28f6e32918925e24e5e8bf579bd
#
_cell.length_a   1.000
_cell.length_b   1.000
_cell.length_c   1.000
_cell.angle_alpha   90.00
_cell.angle_beta   90.00
_cell.angle_gamma   90.00
#
_symmetry.space_group_name_H-M   'P 1'
#
loop_
_entity.id
_entity.type
_entity.pdbx_description
1 polymer ?
#
loop_
_entity_poly.entity_id
_entity_poly.type
_entity_poly.pdbx_seq_one_letter_code
_entity_poly.pdbx_strand_id
1 'polypeptide(L)'
;MVTSRQVCMLVRYLLCEKEGRELLNHIAVALVPIANVDGYAIQQRRSADGYDLNRDQSKLEDAVTLLLKQSYQQWNPDVALDIHEYTPLRREFNLLRGVPTANAADVLFLPTGHLNAPLALRTLSEELFRREAEVVLNSAGYASGFYFTPRVADGSLVLVKGAKSPQSSSTFQALTGAVSLFVEIRGIGLGPECFARRSECGFLVARQTLVTAAQHRASIKRKIEQARKRTLKATEPIYVTFTSDTVRHVVSFIDYKANELFKTELPTLDAMQATPQLMRTRPKAYLLDAPCTEAVCKLRALGVHIEQVTRVQKAKVERYKVTRLYRAEKEWEGIHPVNVETDVYEDNVELPIGSWLVPLAQPLGNLVATLLEPESVCGFVNFCVIPAEEGKGLFVSRLIK
;
A
#
# COMPACT_ATOMS: atom_id res chain seq x y z
N MET A 1 19.13 -2.58 10.38
CA MET A 1 19.71 -2.45 11.75
C MET A 1 18.86 -1.56 12.67
N VAL A 2 18.37 -0.43 12.22
CA VAL A 2 17.59 0.49 13.07
C VAL A 2 16.24 -0.11 13.49
N THR A 3 15.51 -0.71 12.57
CA THR A 3 14.18 -1.29 12.81
C THR A 3 14.17 -2.37 13.91
N SER A 4 15.14 -3.27 13.94
CA SER A 4 15.22 -4.30 14.99
C SER A 4 15.43 -3.72 16.39
N ARG A 5 16.25 -2.66 16.52
CA ARG A 5 16.45 -1.97 17.82
C ARG A 5 15.17 -1.25 18.26
N GLN A 6 14.44 -0.63 17.35
CA GLN A 6 13.15 0.00 17.66
C GLN A 6 12.17 -1.00 18.23
N VAL A 7 12.09 -2.20 17.64
CA VAL A 7 11.23 -3.28 18.14
C VAL A 7 11.68 -3.75 19.52
N CYS A 8 12.99 -3.92 19.75
CA CYS A 8 13.51 -4.25 21.10
C CYS A 8 13.15 -3.19 22.14
N MET A 9 13.26 -1.89 21.79
CA MET A 9 12.85 -0.79 22.66
C MET A 9 11.33 -0.85 22.93
N LEU A 10 10.52 -1.14 21.93
CA LEU A 10 9.06 -1.26 22.07
C LEU A 10 8.67 -2.47 22.93
N VAL A 11 9.30 -3.62 22.73
CA VAL A 11 9.08 -4.82 23.55
C VAL A 11 9.44 -4.55 25.01
N ARG A 12 10.59 -3.91 25.25
CA ARG A 12 10.97 -3.51 26.62
C ARG A 12 9.94 -2.57 27.23
N TYR A 13 9.48 -1.54 26.50
CA TYR A 13 8.44 -0.64 26.97
C TYR A 13 7.16 -1.40 27.33
N LEU A 14 6.66 -2.27 26.44
CA LEU A 14 5.44 -3.01 26.66
C LEU A 14 5.50 -4.00 27.82
N LEU A 15 6.66 -4.62 28.07
CA LEU A 15 6.77 -5.67 29.08
C LEU A 15 7.35 -5.18 30.41
N CYS A 16 8.19 -4.14 30.43
CA CYS A 16 8.93 -3.71 31.60
C CYS A 16 8.42 -2.39 32.20
N GLU A 17 7.81 -1.51 31.40
CA GLU A 17 7.32 -0.22 31.89
C GLU A 17 5.81 -0.31 32.25
N LYS A 18 5.39 0.42 33.29
CA LYS A 18 4.02 0.36 33.79
C LYS A 18 3.01 0.79 32.72
N GLU A 19 3.27 1.90 32.06
CA GLU A 19 2.42 2.47 31.00
C GLU A 19 2.28 1.50 29.82
N GLY A 20 3.39 0.86 29.41
CA GLY A 20 3.39 -0.13 28.34
C GLY A 20 2.55 -1.36 28.67
N ARG A 21 2.66 -1.87 29.90
CA ARG A 21 1.83 -3.01 30.35
C ARG A 21 0.35 -2.65 30.42
N GLU A 22 0.02 -1.42 30.82
CA GLU A 22 -1.36 -0.95 30.85
C GLU A 22 -1.99 -0.91 29.45
N LEU A 23 -1.23 -0.59 28.39
CA LEU A 23 -1.72 -0.63 27.03
C LEU A 23 -2.19 -2.05 26.61
N LEU A 24 -1.46 -3.09 27.05
CA LEU A 24 -1.78 -4.48 26.72
C LEU A 24 -3.09 -4.97 27.35
N ASN A 25 -3.66 -4.26 28.33
CA ASN A 25 -5.01 -4.52 28.84
C ASN A 25 -6.11 -4.05 27.87
N HIS A 26 -5.75 -3.24 26.87
CA HIS A 26 -6.72 -2.60 25.97
C HIS A 26 -6.54 -2.98 24.50
N ILE A 27 -5.34 -3.39 24.09
CA ILE A 27 -4.98 -3.74 22.72
C ILE A 27 -4.14 -5.01 22.67
N ALA A 28 -4.31 -5.80 21.63
CA ALA A 28 -3.38 -6.88 21.26
C ALA A 28 -2.36 -6.35 20.27
N VAL A 29 -1.09 -6.74 20.44
CA VAL A 29 0.02 -6.27 19.61
C VAL A 29 0.73 -7.45 18.97
N ALA A 30 0.85 -7.45 17.64
CA ALA A 30 1.69 -8.35 16.88
C ALA A 30 2.89 -7.59 16.33
N LEU A 31 4.09 -8.15 16.45
CA LEU A 31 5.33 -7.53 16.02
C LEU A 31 6.06 -8.45 15.04
N VAL A 32 6.47 -7.89 13.91
CA VAL A 32 7.41 -8.51 12.96
C VAL A 32 8.71 -7.71 13.02
N PRO A 33 9.71 -8.17 13.79
CA PRO A 33 10.95 -7.40 14.02
C PRO A 33 11.76 -7.14 12.76
N ILE A 34 11.80 -8.13 11.87
CA ILE A 34 12.54 -8.10 10.62
C ILE A 34 11.71 -8.84 9.59
N ALA A 35 11.14 -8.12 8.64
CA ALA A 35 10.34 -8.71 7.56
C ALA A 35 11.24 -9.42 6.53
N ASN A 36 12.34 -8.78 6.12
CA ASN A 36 13.32 -9.31 5.18
C ASN A 36 14.59 -9.76 5.93
N VAL A 37 14.59 -11.01 6.42
CA VAL A 37 15.71 -11.54 7.22
C VAL A 37 16.99 -11.65 6.39
N ASP A 38 16.90 -12.14 5.16
CA ASP A 38 18.03 -12.32 4.28
C ASP A 38 18.65 -10.98 3.86
N GLY A 39 17.81 -10.07 3.38
CA GLY A 39 18.25 -8.72 3.04
C GLY A 39 18.82 -7.96 4.24
N TYR A 40 18.28 -8.22 5.45
CA TYR A 40 18.84 -7.66 6.68
C TYR A 40 20.25 -8.18 6.96
N ALA A 41 20.50 -9.49 6.78
CA ALA A 41 21.80 -10.12 7.04
C ALA A 41 22.91 -9.55 6.14
N ILE A 42 22.59 -9.26 4.88
CA ILE A 42 23.56 -8.73 3.88
C ILE A 42 23.37 -7.23 3.59
N GLN A 43 22.50 -6.55 4.35
CA GLN A 43 22.18 -5.12 4.24
C GLN A 43 21.71 -4.71 2.83
N GLN A 44 20.85 -5.52 2.24
CA GLN A 44 20.22 -5.28 0.95
C GLN A 44 18.71 -5.11 1.08
N ARG A 45 18.12 -4.41 0.11
CA ARG A 45 16.67 -4.20 0.04
C ARG A 45 15.91 -5.46 -0.37
N ARG A 46 16.50 -6.26 -1.27
CA ARG A 46 15.86 -7.43 -1.86
C ARG A 46 16.02 -8.66 -0.97
N SER A 47 15.07 -9.59 -1.06
CA SER A 47 15.16 -10.93 -0.45
C SER A 47 16.25 -11.77 -1.13
N ALA A 48 16.50 -12.98 -0.61
CA ALA A 48 17.43 -13.92 -1.22
C ALA A 48 17.04 -14.29 -2.67
N ASP A 49 15.74 -14.35 -2.95
CA ASP A 49 15.20 -14.65 -4.28
C ASP A 49 15.16 -13.43 -5.21
N GLY A 50 15.67 -12.28 -4.76
CA GLY A 50 15.82 -11.08 -5.56
C GLY A 50 14.60 -10.16 -5.62
N TYR A 51 13.54 -10.43 -4.85
CA TYR A 51 12.33 -9.61 -4.82
C TYR A 51 12.39 -8.47 -3.80
N ASP A 52 11.81 -7.34 -4.16
CA ASP A 52 11.47 -6.27 -3.20
C ASP A 52 10.12 -6.60 -2.55
N LEU A 53 10.14 -7.00 -1.28
CA LEU A 53 8.93 -7.41 -0.55
C LEU A 53 7.86 -6.31 -0.52
N ASN A 54 8.26 -5.02 -0.62
CA ASN A 54 7.32 -3.91 -0.68
C ASN A 54 6.95 -3.50 -2.12
N ARG A 55 7.19 -4.37 -3.08
CA ARG A 55 6.67 -4.37 -4.46
C ARG A 55 5.90 -5.65 -4.78
N ASP A 56 5.96 -6.61 -3.87
CA ASP A 56 5.39 -7.94 -4.04
C ASP A 56 4.07 -8.16 -3.28
N GLN A 57 3.54 -7.13 -2.60
CA GLN A 57 2.38 -7.26 -1.69
C GLN A 57 1.09 -7.78 -2.35
N SER A 58 0.92 -7.60 -3.66
CA SER A 58 -0.22 -8.12 -4.42
C SER A 58 0.18 -9.18 -5.45
N LYS A 59 1.48 -9.25 -5.81
CA LYS A 59 2.01 -10.20 -6.79
C LYS A 59 2.29 -11.57 -6.17
N LEU A 60 2.82 -11.61 -4.92
CA LEU A 60 3.06 -12.83 -4.12
C LEU A 60 3.99 -13.84 -4.81
N GLU A 61 5.12 -13.38 -5.32
CA GLU A 61 6.15 -14.25 -5.89
C GLU A 61 7.13 -14.75 -4.83
N ASP A 62 7.40 -13.92 -3.81
CA ASP A 62 8.35 -14.23 -2.76
C ASP A 62 7.68 -14.98 -1.60
N ALA A 63 8.31 -16.07 -1.15
CA ALA A 63 7.80 -16.90 -0.06
C ALA A 63 7.66 -16.11 1.26
N VAL A 64 8.54 -15.14 1.51
CA VAL A 64 8.47 -14.26 2.70
C VAL A 64 7.25 -13.35 2.62
N THR A 65 6.99 -12.76 1.44
CA THR A 65 5.77 -11.97 1.24
C THR A 65 4.53 -12.80 1.49
N LEU A 66 4.48 -14.02 0.96
CA LEU A 66 3.36 -14.94 1.16
C LEU A 66 3.14 -15.25 2.65
N LEU A 67 4.21 -15.57 3.39
CA LEU A 67 4.15 -15.82 4.84
C LEU A 67 3.65 -14.61 5.62
N LEU A 68 4.16 -13.41 5.28
CA LEU A 68 3.71 -12.15 5.89
C LEU A 68 2.22 -11.91 5.65
N LYS A 69 1.71 -12.23 4.45
CA LYS A 69 0.28 -12.10 4.14
C LYS A 69 -0.59 -13.10 4.91
N GLN A 70 -0.17 -14.35 4.99
CA GLN A 70 -0.86 -15.38 5.78
C GLN A 70 -0.92 -14.97 7.26
N SER A 71 0.19 -14.49 7.82
CA SER A 71 0.23 -13.98 9.20
C SER A 71 -0.68 -12.77 9.38
N TYR A 72 -0.65 -11.81 8.43
CA TYR A 72 -1.51 -10.63 8.45
C TYR A 72 -3.00 -11.03 8.42
N GLN A 73 -3.38 -12.01 7.60
CA GLN A 73 -4.76 -12.50 7.53
C GLN A 73 -5.20 -13.18 8.84
N GLN A 74 -4.34 -13.99 9.44
CA GLN A 74 -4.64 -14.62 10.74
C GLN A 74 -4.88 -13.60 11.84
N TRP A 75 -4.07 -12.55 11.90
CA TRP A 75 -4.21 -11.47 12.87
C TRP A 75 -5.37 -10.53 12.56
N ASN A 76 -5.65 -10.27 11.28
CA ASN A 76 -6.68 -9.35 10.80
C ASN A 76 -6.64 -8.01 11.57
N PRO A 77 -5.54 -7.29 11.55
CA PRO A 77 -5.31 -6.13 12.41
C PRO A 77 -6.30 -5.01 12.11
N ASP A 78 -6.68 -4.27 13.17
CA ASP A 78 -7.46 -3.04 13.04
C ASP A 78 -6.57 -1.86 12.60
N VAL A 79 -5.31 -1.83 13.09
CA VAL A 79 -4.28 -0.84 12.75
C VAL A 79 -3.01 -1.57 12.35
N ALA A 80 -2.43 -1.18 11.25
CA ALA A 80 -1.17 -1.73 10.75
C ALA A 80 -0.15 -0.61 10.57
N LEU A 81 1.03 -0.78 11.15
CA LEU A 81 2.16 0.14 11.04
C LEU A 81 3.32 -0.57 10.35
N ASP A 82 3.84 0.03 9.29
CA ASP A 82 5.03 -0.41 8.58
C ASP A 82 6.10 0.68 8.63
N ILE A 83 7.30 0.33 9.12
CA ILE A 83 8.40 1.27 9.32
C ILE A 83 9.54 0.94 8.39
N HIS A 84 9.89 1.90 7.56
CA HIS A 84 10.97 1.86 6.60
C HIS A 84 12.03 2.92 6.88
N GLU A 85 13.09 2.93 6.08
CA GLU A 85 14.07 4.00 6.04
C GLU A 85 14.17 4.59 4.64
N TYR A 86 14.26 5.92 4.54
CA TYR A 86 14.41 6.64 3.28
C TYR A 86 15.81 7.19 3.06
N THR A 87 16.15 7.46 1.81
CA THR A 87 17.39 8.11 1.37
C THR A 87 17.23 9.63 1.45
N PRO A 88 17.86 10.33 2.41
CA PRO A 88 17.72 11.78 2.54
C PRO A 88 18.46 12.54 1.46
N LEU A 89 19.62 12.05 1.02
CA LEU A 89 20.44 12.63 -0.04
C LEU A 89 20.08 12.00 -1.38
N ARG A 90 19.53 12.80 -2.28
CA ARG A 90 19.22 12.37 -3.66
C ARG A 90 19.76 13.36 -4.66
N ARG A 91 20.27 12.86 -5.79
CA ARG A 91 20.85 13.72 -6.85
C ARG A 91 19.85 14.72 -7.39
N GLU A 92 18.58 14.35 -7.47
CA GLU A 92 17.49 15.21 -7.96
C GLU A 92 17.32 16.46 -7.11
N PHE A 93 17.63 16.42 -5.82
CA PHE A 93 17.53 17.58 -4.93
C PHE A 93 18.61 18.64 -5.22
N ASN A 94 19.70 18.26 -5.88
CA ASN A 94 20.73 19.20 -6.29
C ASN A 94 20.22 20.25 -7.29
N LEU A 95 19.10 19.97 -8.00
CA LEU A 95 18.45 20.94 -8.88
C LEU A 95 17.92 22.18 -8.13
N LEU A 96 17.73 22.08 -6.83
CA LEU A 96 17.21 23.19 -6.02
C LEU A 96 18.19 24.36 -5.86
N ARG A 97 19.47 24.05 -5.65
CA ARG A 97 20.52 25.06 -5.41
C ARG A 97 21.85 24.77 -6.14
N GLY A 98 21.92 23.73 -6.98
CA GLY A 98 23.16 23.33 -7.65
C GLY A 98 24.23 22.72 -6.71
N VAL A 99 23.85 22.31 -5.51
CA VAL A 99 24.74 21.77 -4.47
C VAL A 99 24.13 20.49 -3.86
N PRO A 100 24.94 19.63 -3.19
CA PRO A 100 24.43 18.49 -2.47
C PRO A 100 23.36 18.92 -1.47
N THR A 101 22.17 18.40 -1.65
CA THR A 101 20.96 18.80 -0.89
C THR A 101 20.27 17.57 -0.35
N ALA A 102 19.83 17.62 0.90
CA ALA A 102 19.10 16.54 1.56
C ALA A 102 17.71 17.01 2.03
N ASN A 103 16.77 16.07 2.09
CA ASN A 103 15.52 16.26 2.82
C ASN A 103 15.84 16.45 4.32
N ALA A 104 15.23 17.44 4.97
CA ALA A 104 15.54 17.81 6.35
C ALA A 104 14.78 16.98 7.41
N ALA A 105 13.71 16.26 7.01
CA ALA A 105 12.88 15.53 7.97
C ALA A 105 13.62 14.33 8.58
N ASP A 106 13.34 14.05 9.85
CA ASP A 106 13.76 12.81 10.52
C ASP A 106 12.81 11.66 10.21
N VAL A 107 11.52 11.99 10.10
CA VAL A 107 10.43 11.04 9.85
C VAL A 107 9.51 11.58 8.76
N LEU A 108 9.18 10.72 7.80
CA LEU A 108 8.22 11.00 6.74
C LEU A 108 7.07 9.99 6.79
N PHE A 109 5.84 10.48 6.63
CA PHE A 109 4.64 9.65 6.57
C PHE A 109 4.16 9.51 5.14
N LEU A 110 3.92 8.26 4.70
CA LEU A 110 3.40 7.96 3.37
C LEU A 110 1.89 7.72 3.45
N PRO A 111 1.05 8.69 3.05
CA PRO A 111 -0.38 8.51 3.02
C PRO A 111 -0.82 7.58 1.88
N THR A 112 -1.94 6.90 2.08
CA THR A 112 -2.58 6.07 1.05
C THR A 112 -3.64 6.88 0.31
N GLY A 113 -3.39 7.14 -0.98
CA GLY A 113 -4.29 7.88 -1.87
C GLY A 113 -5.20 7.01 -2.73
N HIS A 114 -5.21 5.67 -2.57
CA HIS A 114 -6.04 4.77 -3.38
C HIS A 114 -7.53 4.99 -3.14
N LEU A 115 -8.29 5.30 -4.20
CA LEU A 115 -9.69 5.72 -4.08
C LEU A 115 -10.63 4.60 -3.60
N ASN A 116 -10.32 3.32 -3.86
CA ASN A 116 -11.10 2.19 -3.35
C ASN A 116 -10.82 1.89 -1.86
N ALA A 117 -9.76 2.46 -1.26
CA ALA A 117 -9.53 2.31 0.17
C ALA A 117 -10.54 3.19 0.95
N PRO A 118 -11.17 2.66 2.03
CA PRO A 118 -12.22 3.39 2.74
C PRO A 118 -11.75 4.76 3.25
N LEU A 119 -12.40 5.83 2.79
CA LEU A 119 -12.02 7.22 3.13
C LEU A 119 -11.94 7.43 4.64
N ALA A 120 -12.91 6.91 5.42
CA ALA A 120 -12.93 7.07 6.88
C ALA A 120 -11.69 6.49 7.57
N LEU A 121 -11.08 5.44 7.02
CA LEU A 121 -9.87 4.82 7.58
C LEU A 121 -8.62 5.58 7.13
N ARG A 122 -8.59 6.06 5.89
CA ARG A 122 -7.52 6.96 5.41
C ARG A 122 -7.50 8.27 6.22
N THR A 123 -8.68 8.82 6.54
CA THR A 123 -8.81 10.00 7.41
C THR A 123 -8.31 9.71 8.83
N LEU A 124 -8.62 8.53 9.40
CA LEU A 124 -8.06 8.14 10.70
C LEU A 124 -6.53 8.09 10.70
N SER A 125 -5.94 7.51 9.66
CA SER A 125 -4.49 7.46 9.50
C SER A 125 -3.87 8.86 9.52
N GLU A 126 -4.44 9.79 8.74
CA GLU A 126 -3.87 11.13 8.56
C GLU A 126 -4.23 12.10 9.70
N GLU A 127 -5.51 12.14 10.11
CA GLU A 127 -5.98 13.18 11.03
C GLU A 127 -5.87 12.79 12.51
N LEU A 128 -5.66 11.51 12.81
CA LEU A 128 -5.44 11.03 14.16
C LEU A 128 -4.01 10.51 14.36
N PHE A 129 -3.69 9.39 13.76
CA PHE A 129 -2.42 8.69 14.05
C PHE A 129 -1.19 9.49 13.64
N ARG A 130 -1.15 10.01 12.41
CA ARG A 130 -0.04 10.84 11.95
C ARG A 130 0.13 12.09 12.80
N ARG A 131 -0.97 12.82 13.09
CA ARG A 131 -0.90 14.06 13.89
C ARG A 131 -0.40 13.82 15.30
N GLU A 132 -0.89 12.77 15.97
CA GLU A 132 -0.42 12.41 17.30
C GLU A 132 1.08 12.03 17.29
N ALA A 133 1.52 11.29 16.28
CA ALA A 133 2.93 10.96 16.11
C ALA A 133 3.80 12.21 15.85
N GLU A 134 3.32 13.15 15.02
CA GLU A 134 4.02 14.42 14.76
C GLU A 134 4.16 15.27 16.02
N VAL A 135 3.13 15.32 16.88
CA VAL A 135 3.19 16.04 18.16
C VAL A 135 4.32 15.49 19.05
N VAL A 136 4.41 14.17 19.16
CA VAL A 136 5.45 13.52 19.99
C VAL A 136 6.84 13.72 19.39
N LEU A 137 6.99 13.59 18.08
CA LEU A 137 8.26 13.82 17.38
C LEU A 137 8.72 15.27 17.56
N ASN A 138 7.85 16.24 17.34
CA ASN A 138 8.17 17.66 17.49
C ASN A 138 8.56 17.99 18.95
N SER A 139 7.87 17.42 19.93
CA SER A 139 8.21 17.61 21.35
C SER A 139 9.58 17.03 21.73
N ALA A 140 10.04 16.02 20.99
CA ALA A 140 11.36 15.43 21.13
C ALA A 140 12.44 16.11 20.27
N GLY A 141 12.08 17.17 19.53
CA GLY A 141 13.02 17.92 18.67
C GLY A 141 13.30 17.24 17.32
N TYR A 142 12.39 16.38 16.84
CA TYR A 142 12.48 15.69 15.55
C TYR A 142 11.56 16.31 14.51
N ALA A 143 12.10 16.56 13.32
CA ALA A 143 11.34 17.09 12.20
C ALA A 143 10.56 15.99 11.48
N SER A 144 9.30 16.25 11.16
CA SER A 144 8.46 15.33 10.40
C SER A 144 7.85 15.99 9.16
N GLY A 145 7.36 15.16 8.23
CA GLY A 145 6.69 15.62 7.03
C GLY A 145 6.03 14.46 6.26
N PHE A 146 5.53 14.76 5.07
CA PHE A 146 5.00 13.73 4.18
C PHE A 146 6.13 13.11 3.34
N TYR A 147 6.02 11.80 3.08
CA TYR A 147 6.93 11.10 2.17
C TYR A 147 6.59 11.41 0.72
N PHE A 148 7.63 11.56 -0.08
CA PHE A 148 7.54 11.74 -1.52
C PHE A 148 8.71 11.09 -2.26
N THR A 149 8.47 10.71 -3.49
CA THR A 149 9.52 10.33 -4.43
C THR A 149 9.81 11.52 -5.35
N PRO A 150 11.06 11.97 -5.48
CA PRO A 150 11.41 13.01 -6.44
C PRO A 150 11.37 12.48 -7.86
N ARG A 151 10.89 13.30 -8.78
CA ARG A 151 10.89 13.08 -10.22
C ARG A 151 11.42 14.32 -10.92
N VAL A 152 12.22 14.15 -11.96
CA VAL A 152 12.61 15.26 -12.84
C VAL A 152 11.70 15.25 -14.06
N ALA A 153 11.01 16.34 -14.29
CA ALA A 153 10.17 16.58 -15.46
C ALA A 153 10.56 17.92 -16.06
N ASP A 154 10.89 17.94 -17.34
CA ASP A 154 11.31 19.13 -18.08
C ASP A 154 12.40 19.95 -17.36
N GLY A 155 13.39 19.25 -16.81
CA GLY A 155 14.50 19.86 -16.05
C GLY A 155 14.14 20.39 -14.67
N SER A 156 12.90 20.26 -14.23
CA SER A 156 12.40 20.74 -12.93
C SER A 156 12.09 19.58 -11.97
N LEU A 157 12.28 19.84 -10.68
CA LEU A 157 11.94 18.87 -9.64
C LEU A 157 10.43 18.88 -9.37
N VAL A 158 9.81 17.71 -9.51
CA VAL A 158 8.42 17.45 -9.16
C VAL A 158 8.39 16.34 -8.09
N LEU A 159 7.55 16.51 -7.08
CA LEU A 159 7.37 15.51 -6.04
C LEU A 159 6.18 14.60 -6.36
N VAL A 160 6.27 13.33 -5.99
CA VAL A 160 5.15 12.38 -6.06
C VAL A 160 4.81 11.94 -4.65
N LYS A 161 3.67 12.35 -4.14
CA LYS A 161 3.19 12.10 -2.78
C LYS A 161 2.04 11.10 -2.77
N GLY A 162 2.08 10.18 -1.81
CA GLY A 162 1.03 9.22 -1.56
C GLY A 162 1.13 7.93 -2.38
N ALA A 163 0.81 6.81 -1.74
CA ALA A 163 0.78 5.50 -2.36
C ALA A 163 -0.57 5.24 -3.05
N LYS A 164 -0.54 4.70 -4.27
CA LYS A 164 -1.74 4.38 -5.06
C LYS A 164 -1.83 2.92 -5.48
N SER A 165 -0.75 2.18 -5.32
CA SER A 165 -0.63 0.85 -5.90
C SER A 165 -0.69 -0.24 -4.82
N PRO A 166 -1.47 -1.33 -5.01
CA PRO A 166 -1.58 -2.44 -4.07
C PRO A 166 -0.30 -3.25 -3.91
N GLN A 167 0.73 -3.01 -4.73
CA GLN A 167 2.04 -3.64 -4.56
C GLN A 167 2.78 -3.19 -3.30
N SER A 168 2.39 -2.03 -2.70
CA SER A 168 2.97 -1.55 -1.44
C SER A 168 2.11 -1.95 -0.24
N SER A 169 2.76 -2.18 0.90
CA SER A 169 2.09 -2.55 2.15
C SER A 169 1.04 -1.53 2.58
N SER A 170 1.33 -0.24 2.47
CA SER A 170 0.40 0.82 2.87
C SER A 170 -0.92 0.76 2.13
N THR A 171 -0.88 0.65 0.80
CA THR A 171 -2.09 0.58 -0.02
C THR A 171 -2.80 -0.76 0.17
N PHE A 172 -2.04 -1.87 0.21
CA PHE A 172 -2.60 -3.19 0.46
C PHE A 172 -3.38 -3.22 1.77
N GLN A 173 -2.77 -2.82 2.88
CA GLN A 173 -3.40 -2.79 4.21
C GLN A 173 -4.66 -1.93 4.23
N ALA A 174 -4.63 -0.75 3.61
CA ALA A 174 -5.81 0.11 3.52
C ALA A 174 -6.96 -0.51 2.71
N LEU A 175 -6.65 -1.24 1.63
CA LEU A 175 -7.65 -1.96 0.83
C LEU A 175 -8.27 -3.15 1.58
N THR A 176 -7.58 -3.74 2.57
CA THR A 176 -8.14 -4.78 3.43
C THR A 176 -9.06 -4.23 4.53
N GLY A 177 -9.18 -2.91 4.65
CA GLY A 177 -10.03 -2.28 5.66
C GLY A 177 -9.38 -2.14 7.03
N ALA A 178 -8.04 -2.05 7.09
CA ALA A 178 -7.28 -1.62 8.25
C ALA A 178 -6.96 -0.12 8.18
N VAL A 179 -6.72 0.51 9.32
CA VAL A 179 -6.04 1.82 9.38
C VAL A 179 -4.56 1.57 9.10
N SER A 180 -4.07 2.04 7.96
CA SER A 180 -2.69 1.81 7.51
C SER A 180 -1.83 3.03 7.78
N LEU A 181 -0.72 2.82 8.49
CA LEU A 181 0.35 3.79 8.68
C LEU A 181 1.63 3.28 8.03
N PHE A 182 2.24 4.13 7.24
CA PHE A 182 3.52 3.83 6.63
C PHE A 182 4.49 4.97 6.93
N VAL A 183 5.65 4.62 7.45
CA VAL A 183 6.61 5.57 8.00
C VAL A 183 8.00 5.31 7.43
N GLU A 184 8.65 6.38 7.03
CA GLU A 184 10.00 6.38 6.50
C GLU A 184 10.92 7.19 7.42
N ILE A 185 11.89 6.54 8.04
CA ILE A 185 12.87 7.17 8.91
C ILE A 185 14.11 7.54 8.07
N ARG A 186 14.67 8.69 8.34
CA ARG A 186 15.90 9.15 7.70
C ARG A 186 17.04 8.19 7.97
N GLY A 187 17.53 7.42 6.97
CA GLY A 187 18.52 6.40 7.30
C GLY A 187 19.37 5.85 6.17
N ILE A 188 18.81 5.64 4.99
CA ILE A 188 19.55 4.99 3.89
C ILE A 188 20.73 5.86 3.44
N GLY A 189 21.91 5.25 3.35
CA GLY A 189 23.15 5.91 2.94
C GLY A 189 23.90 6.61 4.07
N LEU A 190 23.37 6.63 5.31
CA LEU A 190 24.03 7.26 6.46
C LEU A 190 24.90 6.28 7.26
N GLY A 191 24.95 4.99 6.90
CA GLY A 191 25.72 3.99 7.65
C GLY A 191 25.29 3.92 9.12
N PRO A 192 26.23 3.85 10.07
CA PRO A 192 25.95 3.82 11.51
C PRO A 192 25.60 5.20 12.10
N GLU A 193 25.74 6.27 11.33
CA GLU A 193 25.53 7.63 11.83
C GLU A 193 24.10 7.86 12.28
N CYS A 194 23.97 8.63 13.33
CA CYS A 194 22.67 8.98 13.93
C CYS A 194 21.83 7.76 14.34
N PHE A 195 22.44 6.60 14.57
CA PHE A 195 21.74 5.35 14.85
C PHE A 195 20.80 5.44 16.06
N ALA A 196 21.24 6.10 17.14
CA ALA A 196 20.42 6.33 18.32
C ALA A 196 19.17 7.18 17.99
N ARG A 197 19.37 8.32 17.32
CA ARG A 197 18.30 9.22 16.85
C ARG A 197 17.30 8.50 15.95
N ARG A 198 17.77 7.74 14.97
CA ARG A 198 16.93 6.95 14.04
C ARG A 198 16.11 5.90 14.78
N SER A 199 16.74 5.22 15.76
CA SER A 199 16.05 4.21 16.58
C SER A 199 14.98 4.83 17.47
N GLU A 200 15.26 5.99 18.04
CA GLU A 200 14.34 6.73 18.90
C GLU A 200 13.14 7.25 18.10
N CYS A 201 13.35 7.82 16.91
CA CYS A 201 12.26 8.25 16.02
C CYS A 201 11.26 7.13 15.76
N GLY A 202 11.73 5.96 15.36
CA GLY A 202 10.85 4.81 15.10
C GLY A 202 10.16 4.28 16.34
N PHE A 203 10.86 4.25 17.48
CA PHE A 203 10.27 3.87 18.76
C PHE A 203 9.15 4.84 19.17
N LEU A 204 9.38 6.16 19.06
CA LEU A 204 8.39 7.17 19.40
C LEU A 204 7.12 7.04 18.55
N VAL A 205 7.28 6.85 17.23
CA VAL A 205 6.14 6.63 16.32
C VAL A 205 5.39 5.35 16.68
N ALA A 206 6.10 4.25 16.89
CA ALA A 206 5.47 2.96 17.22
C ALA A 206 4.75 3.04 18.57
N ARG A 207 5.40 3.58 19.61
CA ARG A 207 4.80 3.79 20.91
C ARG A 207 3.54 4.67 20.82
N GLN A 208 3.64 5.82 20.13
CA GLN A 208 2.48 6.70 20.00
C GLN A 208 1.34 6.05 19.23
N THR A 209 1.64 5.26 18.20
CA THR A 209 0.62 4.48 17.48
C THR A 209 -0.16 3.57 18.43
N LEU A 210 0.52 2.87 19.34
CA LEU A 210 -0.14 2.00 20.34
C LEU A 210 -0.94 2.80 21.36
N VAL A 211 -0.40 3.92 21.84
CA VAL A 211 -1.09 4.82 22.77
C VAL A 211 -2.38 5.36 22.15
N THR A 212 -2.29 5.88 20.93
CA THR A 212 -3.44 6.39 20.18
C THR A 212 -4.48 5.29 19.93
N ALA A 213 -4.04 4.09 19.55
CA ALA A 213 -4.93 2.95 19.35
C ALA A 213 -5.68 2.57 20.63
N ALA A 214 -4.99 2.52 21.77
CA ALA A 214 -5.59 2.19 23.07
C ALA A 214 -6.58 3.28 23.54
N GLN A 215 -6.19 4.55 23.45
CA GLN A 215 -7.03 5.67 23.88
C GLN A 215 -8.31 5.81 23.04
N HIS A 216 -8.23 5.59 21.74
CA HIS A 216 -9.34 5.76 20.80
C HIS A 216 -9.97 4.44 20.35
N ARG A 217 -9.66 3.29 21.02
CA ARG A 217 -10.05 1.93 20.60
C ARG A 217 -11.51 1.76 20.20
N ALA A 218 -12.44 2.31 21.00
CA ALA A 218 -13.87 2.18 20.73
C ALA A 218 -14.30 2.92 19.45
N SER A 219 -13.77 4.11 19.22
CA SER A 219 -14.04 4.91 18.03
C SER A 219 -13.41 4.29 16.77
N ILE A 220 -12.16 3.83 16.88
CA ILE A 220 -11.43 3.15 15.80
C ILE A 220 -12.18 1.88 15.41
N LYS A 221 -12.51 1.01 16.37
CA LYS A 221 -13.25 -0.25 16.14
C LYS A 221 -14.56 0.01 15.43
N ARG A 222 -15.36 0.96 15.91
CA ARG A 222 -16.63 1.33 15.28
C ARG A 222 -16.45 1.79 13.82
N LYS A 223 -15.45 2.63 13.55
CA LYS A 223 -15.21 3.11 12.18
C LYS A 223 -14.75 1.98 11.24
N ILE A 224 -13.91 1.07 11.72
CA ILE A 224 -13.48 -0.11 10.95
C ILE A 224 -14.67 -1.02 10.66
N GLU A 225 -15.50 -1.33 11.65
CA GLU A 225 -16.71 -2.13 11.46
C GLU A 225 -17.69 -1.49 10.47
N GLN A 226 -17.86 -0.18 10.56
CA GLN A 226 -18.68 0.57 9.60
C GLN A 226 -18.09 0.52 8.17
N ALA A 227 -16.78 0.67 8.03
CA ALA A 227 -16.10 0.58 6.73
C ALA A 227 -16.24 -0.84 6.14
N ARG A 228 -16.01 -1.89 6.93
CA ARG A 228 -16.20 -3.29 6.52
C ARG A 228 -17.65 -3.59 6.12
N LYS A 229 -18.63 -3.13 6.93
CA LYS A 229 -20.06 -3.26 6.59
C LYS A 229 -20.45 -2.52 5.31
N ARG A 230 -19.86 -1.34 5.07
CA ARG A 230 -20.05 -0.62 3.80
C ARG A 230 -19.48 -1.40 2.62
N THR A 231 -18.27 -1.95 2.73
CA THR A 231 -17.66 -2.76 1.66
C THR A 231 -18.53 -3.97 1.31
N LEU A 232 -19.11 -4.66 2.32
CA LEU A 232 -20.03 -5.79 2.09
C LEU A 232 -21.31 -5.43 1.31
N LYS A 233 -21.78 -4.20 1.47
CA LYS A 233 -23.02 -3.69 0.88
C LYS A 233 -22.78 -2.65 -0.21
N ALA A 234 -21.52 -2.48 -0.63
CA ALA A 234 -21.14 -1.41 -1.54
C ALA A 234 -21.84 -1.55 -2.90
N THR A 235 -22.41 -0.46 -3.35
CA THR A 235 -23.01 -0.28 -4.68
C THR A 235 -22.30 0.82 -5.46
N GLU A 236 -21.43 1.57 -4.79
CA GLU A 236 -20.65 2.64 -5.38
C GLU A 236 -19.73 2.10 -6.48
N PRO A 237 -19.45 2.90 -7.52
CA PRO A 237 -18.54 2.52 -8.57
C PRO A 237 -17.16 2.13 -8.06
N ILE A 238 -16.49 1.27 -8.80
CA ILE A 238 -15.08 0.93 -8.60
C ILE A 238 -14.24 1.96 -9.35
N TYR A 239 -13.27 2.53 -8.68
CA TYR A 239 -12.24 3.37 -9.29
C TYR A 239 -11.14 2.46 -9.86
N VAL A 240 -11.12 2.31 -11.20
CA VAL A 240 -10.16 1.44 -11.88
C VAL A 240 -8.84 2.17 -12.09
N THR A 241 -8.91 3.36 -12.69
CA THR A 241 -7.75 4.25 -12.82
C THR A 241 -8.05 5.65 -12.33
N PHE A 242 -7.04 6.33 -11.83
CA PHE A 242 -7.12 7.72 -11.35
C PHE A 242 -5.75 8.39 -11.37
N THR A 243 -5.73 9.70 -11.59
CA THR A 243 -4.52 10.52 -11.55
C THR A 243 -4.34 11.17 -10.19
N SER A 244 -3.14 11.66 -9.93
CA SER A 244 -2.86 12.58 -8.82
C SER A 244 -2.92 14.00 -9.36
N ASP A 245 -3.62 14.88 -8.67
CA ASP A 245 -3.67 16.29 -9.04
C ASP A 245 -2.37 16.97 -8.63
N THR A 246 -1.97 18.01 -9.38
CA THR A 246 -0.78 18.77 -9.07
C THR A 246 -1.12 19.91 -8.12
N VAL A 247 -0.53 19.86 -6.94
CA VAL A 247 -0.61 20.93 -5.92
C VAL A 247 0.78 21.39 -5.55
N ARG A 248 0.90 22.48 -4.82
CA ARG A 248 2.20 22.97 -4.34
C ARG A 248 2.35 22.70 -2.86
N HIS A 249 3.49 22.13 -2.47
CA HIS A 249 3.82 21.88 -1.08
C HIS A 249 5.15 22.51 -0.71
N VAL A 250 5.22 23.08 0.50
CA VAL A 250 6.47 23.57 1.09
C VAL A 250 7.19 22.40 1.74
N VAL A 251 8.45 22.19 1.37
CA VAL A 251 9.32 21.14 1.90
C VAL A 251 10.61 21.77 2.41
N SER A 252 11.12 21.24 3.52
CA SER A 252 12.38 21.65 4.14
C SER A 252 13.54 20.80 3.66
N PHE A 253 14.63 21.44 3.29
CA PHE A 253 15.88 20.82 2.83
C PHE A 253 17.09 21.37 3.58
N ILE A 254 18.18 20.63 3.54
CA ILE A 254 19.48 21.02 4.06
C ILE A 254 20.44 21.20 2.89
N ASP A 255 21.01 22.39 2.76
CA ASP A 255 22.15 22.65 1.90
C ASP A 255 23.42 22.15 2.62
N TYR A 256 24.02 21.09 2.10
CA TYR A 256 25.21 20.47 2.76
C TYR A 256 26.46 21.34 2.63
N LYS A 257 26.54 22.22 1.61
CA LYS A 257 27.69 23.07 1.43
C LYS A 257 27.68 24.26 2.40
N ALA A 258 26.51 24.87 2.58
CA ALA A 258 26.32 25.99 3.49
C ALA A 258 26.01 25.54 4.92
N ASN A 259 25.67 24.27 5.14
CA ASN A 259 25.09 23.74 6.38
C ASN A 259 23.86 24.51 6.84
N GLU A 260 22.98 24.81 5.90
CA GLU A 260 21.82 25.70 6.09
C GLU A 260 20.51 24.96 5.82
N LEU A 261 19.53 25.13 6.72
CA LEU A 261 18.16 24.70 6.52
C LEU A 261 17.44 25.74 5.65
N PHE A 262 16.78 25.28 4.59
CA PHE A 262 15.93 26.13 3.77
C PHE A 262 14.60 25.46 3.43
N LYS A 263 13.60 26.26 3.10
CA LYS A 263 12.30 25.81 2.64
C LYS A 263 12.08 26.21 1.20
N THR A 264 11.44 25.36 0.45
CA THR A 264 11.04 25.67 -0.93
C THR A 264 9.67 25.07 -1.23
N GLU A 265 8.92 25.77 -2.06
CA GLU A 265 7.63 25.30 -2.52
C GLU A 265 7.78 24.57 -3.86
N LEU A 266 7.32 23.32 -3.94
CA LEU A 266 7.52 22.45 -5.09
C LEU A 266 6.19 21.92 -5.63
N PRO A 267 6.07 21.77 -6.96
CA PRO A 267 4.94 21.08 -7.58
C PRO A 267 4.95 19.63 -7.13
N THR A 268 3.78 19.16 -6.71
CA THR A 268 3.61 17.84 -6.12
C THR A 268 2.39 17.15 -6.73
N LEU A 269 2.59 15.99 -7.35
CA LEU A 269 1.52 15.08 -7.73
C LEU A 269 1.00 14.41 -6.45
N ASP A 270 -0.14 14.90 -5.95
CA ASP A 270 -0.67 14.48 -4.65
C ASP A 270 -1.79 13.43 -4.83
N ALA A 271 -1.50 12.18 -4.49
CA ALA A 271 -2.48 11.11 -4.55
C ALA A 271 -3.63 11.26 -3.55
N MET A 272 -3.50 12.13 -2.55
CA MET A 272 -4.61 12.45 -1.63
C MET A 272 -5.66 13.35 -2.30
N GLN A 273 -5.29 14.00 -3.40
CA GLN A 273 -6.16 14.77 -4.29
C GLN A 273 -6.15 14.08 -5.66
N ALA A 274 -6.79 12.91 -5.72
CA ALA A 274 -6.83 12.11 -6.92
C ALA A 274 -8.15 12.33 -7.68
N THR A 275 -8.06 12.49 -9.00
CA THR A 275 -9.20 12.57 -9.89
C THR A 275 -9.41 11.23 -10.60
N PRO A 276 -10.63 10.62 -10.46
CA PRO A 276 -10.99 9.40 -11.18
C PRO A 276 -10.91 9.59 -12.70
N GLN A 277 -10.39 8.59 -13.41
CA GLN A 277 -10.34 8.57 -14.88
C GLN A 277 -11.21 7.47 -15.47
N LEU A 278 -11.06 6.24 -14.97
CA LEU A 278 -11.90 5.12 -15.34
C LEU A 278 -12.64 4.61 -14.11
N MET A 279 -13.95 4.61 -14.19
CA MET A 279 -14.85 4.03 -13.19
C MET A 279 -15.74 2.98 -13.84
N ARG A 280 -16.06 1.94 -13.07
CA ARG A 280 -17.04 0.92 -13.48
C ARG A 280 -18.07 0.68 -12.38
N THR A 281 -19.27 0.34 -12.78
CA THR A 281 -20.31 -0.15 -11.84
C THR A 281 -19.76 -1.34 -11.06
N ARG A 282 -20.15 -1.52 -9.82
CA ARG A 282 -19.70 -2.66 -9.01
C ARG A 282 -20.45 -3.92 -9.43
N PRO A 283 -19.77 -5.00 -9.87
CA PRO A 283 -20.43 -6.26 -10.18
C PRO A 283 -20.77 -7.02 -8.89
N LYS A 284 -21.62 -8.05 -8.98
CA LYS A 284 -21.89 -8.97 -7.86
C LYS A 284 -20.66 -9.81 -7.52
N ALA A 285 -19.97 -10.29 -8.54
CA ALA A 285 -18.75 -11.08 -8.43
C ALA A 285 -17.89 -10.91 -9.69
N TYR A 286 -16.65 -11.33 -9.63
CA TYR A 286 -15.86 -11.66 -10.81
C TYR A 286 -15.95 -13.14 -11.09
N LEU A 287 -16.06 -13.50 -12.36
CA LEU A 287 -15.93 -14.85 -12.87
C LEU A 287 -14.50 -15.00 -13.42
N LEU A 288 -13.77 -15.96 -12.94
CA LEU A 288 -12.46 -16.36 -13.46
C LEU A 288 -12.64 -17.71 -14.17
N ASP A 289 -12.20 -17.80 -15.42
CA ASP A 289 -12.23 -19.02 -16.18
C ASP A 289 -11.28 -20.07 -15.59
N ALA A 290 -11.53 -21.34 -15.84
CA ALA A 290 -10.79 -22.47 -15.24
C ALA A 290 -9.25 -22.36 -15.37
N PRO A 291 -8.65 -21.79 -16.45
CA PRO A 291 -7.20 -21.61 -16.54
C PRO A 291 -6.58 -20.64 -15.53
N CYS A 292 -7.37 -19.76 -14.88
CA CYS A 292 -6.88 -18.76 -13.93
C CYS A 292 -6.49 -19.34 -12.56
N THR A 293 -5.91 -20.55 -12.51
CA THR A 293 -5.56 -21.24 -11.25
C THR A 293 -4.56 -20.44 -10.42
N GLU A 294 -3.59 -19.80 -11.04
CA GLU A 294 -2.61 -18.96 -10.34
C GLU A 294 -3.29 -17.77 -9.65
N ALA A 295 -4.15 -17.04 -10.36
CA ALA A 295 -4.90 -15.93 -9.80
C ALA A 295 -5.76 -16.38 -8.60
N VAL A 296 -6.40 -17.54 -8.71
CA VAL A 296 -7.20 -18.15 -7.62
C VAL A 296 -6.33 -18.49 -6.43
N CYS A 297 -5.17 -19.12 -6.62
CA CYS A 297 -4.23 -19.43 -5.55
C CYS A 297 -3.76 -18.18 -4.81
N LYS A 298 -3.36 -17.15 -5.56
CA LYS A 298 -2.93 -15.84 -4.99
C LYS A 298 -4.07 -15.17 -4.21
N LEU A 299 -5.29 -15.11 -4.75
CA LEU A 299 -6.44 -14.55 -4.05
C LEU A 299 -6.76 -15.31 -2.75
N ARG A 300 -6.71 -16.65 -2.77
CA ARG A 300 -6.89 -17.46 -1.55
C ARG A 300 -5.81 -17.21 -0.51
N ALA A 301 -4.57 -17.08 -0.94
CA ALA A 301 -3.46 -16.72 -0.06
C ALA A 301 -3.63 -15.33 0.59
N LEU A 302 -4.31 -14.42 -0.10
CA LEU A 302 -4.72 -13.11 0.44
C LEU A 302 -5.96 -13.19 1.35
N GLY A 303 -6.57 -14.37 1.55
CA GLY A 303 -7.76 -14.55 2.38
C GLY A 303 -9.08 -14.21 1.68
N VAL A 304 -9.07 -14.10 0.36
CA VAL A 304 -10.28 -13.82 -0.44
C VAL A 304 -11.18 -15.05 -0.47
N HIS A 305 -12.46 -14.86 -0.20
CA HIS A 305 -13.47 -15.91 -0.36
C HIS A 305 -13.74 -16.13 -1.85
N ILE A 306 -13.67 -17.40 -2.28
CA ILE A 306 -13.84 -17.82 -3.68
C ILE A 306 -14.70 -19.08 -3.71
N GLU A 307 -15.68 -19.11 -4.60
CA GLU A 307 -16.58 -20.22 -4.83
C GLU A 307 -16.25 -20.91 -6.16
N GLN A 308 -16.26 -22.23 -6.20
CA GLN A 308 -16.12 -22.93 -7.47
C GLN A 308 -17.49 -23.21 -8.07
N VAL A 309 -17.62 -23.00 -9.37
CA VAL A 309 -18.83 -23.36 -10.12
C VAL A 309 -18.87 -24.87 -10.28
N THR A 310 -19.80 -25.53 -9.57
CA THR A 310 -19.96 -27.00 -9.55
C THR A 310 -21.13 -27.48 -10.42
N ARG A 311 -21.98 -26.58 -10.88
CA ARG A 311 -23.14 -26.88 -11.73
C ARG A 311 -23.34 -25.75 -12.75
N VAL A 312 -23.91 -26.11 -13.90
CA VAL A 312 -24.26 -25.12 -14.92
C VAL A 312 -25.31 -24.16 -14.38
N GLN A 313 -25.07 -22.87 -14.53
CA GLN A 313 -25.97 -21.81 -14.14
C GLN A 313 -25.96 -20.74 -15.24
N LYS A 314 -27.14 -20.24 -15.61
CA LYS A 314 -27.24 -19.11 -16.52
C LYS A 314 -26.96 -17.83 -15.76
N ALA A 315 -26.16 -16.97 -16.37
CA ALA A 315 -25.77 -15.70 -15.79
C ALA A 315 -25.64 -14.62 -16.87
N LYS A 316 -25.83 -13.37 -16.47
CA LYS A 316 -25.51 -12.22 -17.29
C LYS A 316 -24.18 -11.66 -16.81
N VAL A 317 -23.21 -11.57 -17.71
CA VAL A 317 -21.86 -11.09 -17.43
C VAL A 317 -21.51 -9.91 -18.33
N GLU A 318 -20.56 -9.11 -17.88
CA GLU A 318 -19.81 -8.19 -18.74
C GLU A 318 -18.44 -8.81 -18.98
N ARG A 319 -18.09 -8.96 -20.26
CA ARG A 319 -16.80 -9.46 -20.73
C ARG A 319 -15.90 -8.32 -21.17
N TYR A 320 -14.62 -8.55 -21.09
CA TYR A 320 -13.60 -7.62 -21.57
C TYR A 320 -13.00 -8.14 -22.88
N LYS A 321 -12.91 -7.27 -23.87
CA LYS A 321 -12.10 -7.49 -25.08
C LYS A 321 -10.94 -6.52 -25.06
N VAL A 322 -9.71 -7.02 -25.08
CA VAL A 322 -8.51 -6.19 -25.12
C VAL A 322 -8.43 -5.51 -26.50
N THR A 323 -8.54 -4.19 -26.52
CA THR A 323 -8.44 -3.38 -27.75
C THR A 323 -7.03 -2.92 -28.02
N ARG A 324 -6.24 -2.70 -26.95
CA ARG A 324 -4.81 -2.36 -27.02
C ARG A 324 -4.05 -3.00 -25.87
N LEU A 325 -2.80 -3.35 -26.13
CA LEU A 325 -1.89 -3.89 -25.13
C LEU A 325 -0.53 -3.19 -25.24
N TYR A 326 -0.10 -2.60 -24.12
CA TYR A 326 1.20 -1.94 -23.99
C TYR A 326 2.06 -2.74 -23.03
N ARG A 327 3.12 -3.35 -23.49
CA ARG A 327 4.10 -4.04 -22.64
C ARG A 327 5.24 -3.10 -22.31
N ALA A 328 5.60 -3.03 -21.02
CA ALA A 328 6.75 -2.24 -20.60
C ALA A 328 8.05 -2.79 -21.23
N GLU A 329 8.86 -1.91 -21.81
CA GLU A 329 10.17 -2.28 -22.38
C GLU A 329 11.14 -2.73 -21.28
N LYS A 330 11.08 -2.07 -20.12
CA LYS A 330 11.92 -2.39 -18.97
C LYS A 330 11.23 -3.39 -18.08
N GLU A 331 12.00 -4.38 -17.67
CA GLU A 331 11.61 -5.32 -16.64
C GLU A 331 11.36 -4.57 -15.31
N TRP A 332 10.30 -4.98 -14.60
CA TRP A 332 9.98 -4.51 -13.28
C TRP A 332 9.66 -5.71 -12.37
N GLU A 333 10.51 -5.91 -11.34
CA GLU A 333 10.33 -6.99 -10.35
C GLU A 333 10.10 -8.38 -11.01
N GLY A 334 10.97 -8.73 -11.98
CA GLY A 334 10.98 -10.03 -12.65
C GLY A 334 9.98 -10.19 -13.81
N ILE A 335 9.23 -9.14 -14.15
CA ILE A 335 8.25 -9.18 -15.25
C ILE A 335 8.34 -7.94 -16.13
N HIS A 336 7.76 -8.02 -17.33
CA HIS A 336 7.44 -6.86 -18.18
C HIS A 336 5.95 -6.53 -18.00
N PRO A 337 5.57 -5.58 -17.12
CA PRO A 337 4.17 -5.27 -16.86
C PRO A 337 3.42 -4.90 -18.15
N VAL A 338 2.15 -5.27 -18.22
CA VAL A 338 1.28 -4.90 -19.32
C VAL A 338 0.19 -3.93 -18.87
N ASN A 339 -0.06 -2.91 -19.67
CA ASN A 339 -1.24 -2.07 -19.55
C ASN A 339 -2.17 -2.40 -20.70
N VAL A 340 -3.45 -2.47 -20.43
CA VAL A 340 -4.46 -2.79 -21.45
C VAL A 340 -5.50 -1.67 -21.52
N GLU A 341 -6.10 -1.53 -22.71
CA GLU A 341 -7.37 -0.85 -22.92
C GLU A 341 -8.39 -1.92 -23.27
N THR A 342 -9.61 -1.85 -22.73
CA THR A 342 -10.62 -2.87 -22.99
C THR A 342 -11.98 -2.26 -23.38
N ASP A 343 -12.66 -2.90 -24.33
CA ASP A 343 -14.08 -2.76 -24.53
C ASP A 343 -14.82 -3.72 -23.61
N VAL A 344 -15.93 -3.23 -23.03
CA VAL A 344 -16.79 -4.02 -22.16
C VAL A 344 -18.12 -4.25 -22.88
N TYR A 345 -18.55 -5.51 -22.94
CA TYR A 345 -19.82 -5.89 -23.55
C TYR A 345 -20.58 -6.92 -22.72
N GLU A 346 -21.91 -6.82 -22.72
CA GLU A 346 -22.77 -7.76 -22.02
C GLU A 346 -22.92 -9.08 -22.80
N ASP A 347 -22.95 -10.18 -22.07
CA ASP A 347 -23.17 -11.52 -22.62
C ASP A 347 -24.03 -12.35 -21.66
N ASN A 348 -24.87 -13.22 -22.22
CA ASN A 348 -25.64 -14.19 -21.46
C ASN A 348 -24.96 -15.56 -21.61
N VAL A 349 -24.41 -16.05 -20.53
CA VAL A 349 -23.56 -17.24 -20.55
C VAL A 349 -24.11 -18.33 -19.64
N GLU A 350 -23.75 -19.56 -19.92
CA GLU A 350 -23.75 -20.64 -18.96
C GLU A 350 -22.39 -20.64 -18.26
N LEU A 351 -22.37 -20.48 -16.94
CA LEU A 351 -21.11 -20.49 -16.17
C LEU A 351 -20.44 -21.86 -16.33
N PRO A 352 -19.21 -21.91 -16.84
CA PRO A 352 -18.52 -23.20 -17.04
C PRO A 352 -18.24 -23.89 -15.71
N ILE A 353 -18.52 -25.19 -15.63
CA ILE A 353 -18.11 -26.00 -14.47
C ILE A 353 -16.58 -25.96 -14.34
N GLY A 354 -16.09 -25.77 -13.12
CA GLY A 354 -14.66 -25.63 -12.84
C GLY A 354 -14.13 -24.20 -12.87
N SER A 355 -14.93 -23.22 -13.36
CA SER A 355 -14.63 -21.80 -13.20
C SER A 355 -14.84 -21.35 -11.75
N TRP A 356 -14.46 -20.10 -11.45
CA TRP A 356 -14.44 -19.57 -10.10
C TRP A 356 -15.21 -18.27 -10.00
N LEU A 357 -16.06 -18.14 -8.98
CA LEU A 357 -16.73 -16.91 -8.62
C LEU A 357 -16.02 -16.25 -7.45
N VAL A 358 -15.73 -14.97 -7.58
CA VAL A 358 -15.10 -14.14 -6.54
C VAL A 358 -16.08 -13.03 -6.15
N PRO A 359 -16.95 -13.27 -5.13
CA PRO A 359 -17.97 -12.30 -4.73
C PRO A 359 -17.34 -10.99 -4.23
N LEU A 360 -17.95 -9.85 -4.54
CA LEU A 360 -17.53 -8.56 -3.97
C LEU A 360 -18.19 -8.23 -2.63
N ALA A 361 -19.25 -8.94 -2.26
CA ALA A 361 -19.90 -8.82 -0.95
C ALA A 361 -19.08 -9.56 0.14
N GLN A 362 -17.81 -9.20 0.27
CA GLN A 362 -16.88 -9.72 1.27
C GLN A 362 -15.98 -8.58 1.81
N PRO A 363 -15.35 -8.72 2.99
CA PRO A 363 -14.50 -7.67 3.58
C PRO A 363 -13.38 -7.20 2.66
N LEU A 364 -12.83 -8.09 1.83
CA LEU A 364 -11.78 -7.82 0.85
C LEU A 364 -12.30 -7.38 -0.52
N GLY A 365 -13.59 -7.09 -0.68
CA GLY A 365 -14.20 -6.75 -1.96
C GLY A 365 -13.52 -5.60 -2.71
N ASN A 366 -13.01 -4.58 -2.00
CA ASN A 366 -12.28 -3.48 -2.62
C ASN A 366 -10.89 -3.90 -3.11
N LEU A 367 -10.20 -4.77 -2.38
CA LEU A 367 -8.93 -5.36 -2.83
C LEU A 367 -9.16 -6.25 -4.06
N VAL A 368 -10.19 -7.12 -4.02
CA VAL A 368 -10.57 -7.98 -5.16
C VAL A 368 -10.81 -7.14 -6.41
N ALA A 369 -11.61 -6.08 -6.31
CA ALA A 369 -11.90 -5.20 -7.44
C ALA A 369 -10.61 -4.56 -7.99
N THR A 370 -9.72 -4.09 -7.11
CA THR A 370 -8.45 -3.49 -7.51
C THR A 370 -7.52 -4.49 -8.20
N LEU A 371 -7.54 -5.78 -7.81
CA LEU A 371 -6.69 -6.79 -8.41
C LEU A 371 -7.24 -7.36 -9.72
N LEU A 372 -8.57 -7.40 -9.90
CA LEU A 372 -9.22 -8.09 -11.03
C LEU A 372 -9.71 -7.16 -12.13
N GLU A 373 -9.80 -5.84 -11.91
CA GLU A 373 -10.08 -4.90 -13.00
C GLU A 373 -8.85 -4.81 -13.94
N PRO A 374 -9.02 -5.04 -15.24
CA PRO A 374 -7.89 -5.23 -16.17
C PRO A 374 -6.94 -4.05 -16.27
N GLU A 375 -7.44 -2.83 -16.27
CA GLU A 375 -6.64 -1.61 -16.40
C GLU A 375 -6.07 -1.12 -15.06
N SER A 376 -6.34 -1.84 -13.97
CA SER A 376 -5.83 -1.48 -12.64
C SER A 376 -4.31 -1.63 -12.58
N VAL A 377 -3.64 -0.56 -12.17
CA VAL A 377 -2.18 -0.56 -11.98
C VAL A 377 -1.79 -1.53 -10.86
N CYS A 378 -0.84 -2.42 -11.13
CA CYS A 378 -0.42 -3.49 -10.24
C CYS A 378 -1.53 -4.48 -9.87
N GLY A 379 -2.57 -4.59 -10.72
CA GLY A 379 -3.54 -5.68 -10.73
C GLY A 379 -3.00 -6.94 -11.42
N PHE A 380 -3.80 -7.98 -11.45
CA PHE A 380 -3.37 -9.29 -11.97
C PHE A 380 -3.14 -9.32 -13.48
N VAL A 381 -3.84 -8.51 -14.26
CA VAL A 381 -3.55 -8.36 -15.69
C VAL A 381 -2.24 -7.60 -15.87
N ASN A 382 -2.06 -6.49 -15.16
CA ASN A 382 -0.84 -5.69 -15.23
C ASN A 382 0.42 -6.49 -14.86
N PHE A 383 0.32 -7.38 -13.87
CA PHE A 383 1.40 -8.28 -13.45
C PHE A 383 1.46 -9.61 -14.23
N CYS A 384 0.71 -9.76 -15.31
CA CYS A 384 0.68 -10.98 -16.13
C CYS A 384 0.22 -12.25 -15.39
N VAL A 385 -0.38 -12.15 -14.20
CA VAL A 385 -1.00 -13.27 -13.48
C VAL A 385 -2.25 -13.76 -14.21
N ILE A 386 -3.00 -12.83 -14.80
CA ILE A 386 -4.06 -13.13 -15.79
C ILE A 386 -3.50 -12.70 -17.15
N PRO A 387 -3.30 -13.64 -18.07
CA PRO A 387 -2.73 -13.31 -19.38
C PRO A 387 -3.69 -12.45 -20.20
N ALA A 388 -3.12 -11.52 -20.97
CA ALA A 388 -3.83 -10.66 -21.90
C ALA A 388 -3.15 -10.68 -23.28
N GLU A 389 -3.97 -10.66 -24.33
CA GLU A 389 -3.55 -10.60 -25.72
C GLU A 389 -4.45 -9.63 -26.48
N GLU A 390 -3.84 -8.76 -27.31
CA GLU A 390 -4.59 -7.78 -28.09
C GLU A 390 -5.57 -8.46 -29.06
N GLY A 391 -6.79 -7.95 -29.13
CA GLY A 391 -7.86 -8.51 -29.93
C GLY A 391 -8.62 -9.67 -29.29
N LYS A 392 -8.14 -10.22 -28.18
CA LYS A 392 -8.76 -11.37 -27.48
C LYS A 392 -9.64 -10.93 -26.29
N GLY A 393 -10.51 -11.85 -25.86
CA GLY A 393 -11.23 -11.75 -24.58
C GLY A 393 -10.31 -12.11 -23.41
N LEU A 394 -10.56 -11.52 -22.25
CA LEU A 394 -9.87 -11.88 -21.01
C LEU A 394 -10.54 -13.08 -20.33
N PHE A 395 -9.76 -13.81 -19.54
CA PHE A 395 -10.20 -14.92 -18.69
C PHE A 395 -10.87 -14.45 -17.38
N VAL A 396 -11.14 -13.18 -17.27
CA VAL A 396 -11.91 -12.56 -16.19
C VAL A 396 -13.14 -11.87 -16.76
N SER A 397 -14.29 -12.01 -16.11
CA SER A 397 -15.54 -11.34 -16.47
C SER A 397 -16.24 -10.83 -15.21
N ARG A 398 -17.21 -9.94 -15.37
CA ARG A 398 -17.96 -9.32 -14.28
C ARG A 398 -19.38 -9.89 -14.25
N LEU A 399 -19.77 -10.55 -13.16
CA LEU A 399 -21.14 -11.05 -12.97
C LEU A 399 -22.08 -9.92 -12.56
N ILE A 400 -23.07 -9.61 -13.39
CA ILE A 400 -24.00 -8.49 -13.13
C ILE A 400 -25.39 -8.96 -12.70
N LYS A 401 -25.83 -10.14 -13.14
CA LYS A 401 -27.10 -10.79 -12.71
C LYS A 401 -26.96 -12.29 -12.56
#